data_ecc6b23f6eb6341313d6de4301efebe6
#
_entry.id   ecc6b23f6eb6341313d6de4301efebe6
#
_cell.length_a   1.000
_cell.length_b   1.000
_cell.length_c   1.000
_cell.angle_alpha   90.00
_cell.angle_beta   90.00
_cell.angle_gamma   90.00
#
_symmetry.space_group_name_H-M   'P 1'
#
loop_
_entity.id
_entity.type
_entity.pdbx_description
1 polymer ?
#
loop_
_entity_poly.entity_id
_entity_poly.type
_entity_poly.pdbx_seq_one_letter_code
_entity_poly.pdbx_strand_id
1 'polypeptide(L)'
;DVIFNPDGTKMFITGPGGDEINEYTLSTAFDPTSATHESGNILDVSGKDGQPQGIAFNNDGTKIYMVGNGSGEVHAWTLGTAYSLANVHATNDYISGYNTATGSNNPRDIMFNNDGTKMYILHGAASAADDRIYEYTLSTAYDPSTKGSASSLDISDPGGSNFQQGMSFNHDGTRLFIAINGNDQIVEYELTTAFDIDGGHTYKGAYTVAYSNPDPAGIAFN
;
A
#
# COMPACT_ATOMS: atom_id res chain seq x y z
N ASP A 1 -2.75 -2.39 -7.48
CA ASP A 1 -3.44 -1.74 -6.36
C ASP A 1 -4.47 -0.73 -6.86
N VAL A 2 -5.48 -0.44 -6.06
CA VAL A 2 -6.56 0.53 -6.33
C VAL A 2 -6.83 1.36 -5.09
N ILE A 3 -6.73 2.68 -5.21
CA ILE A 3 -7.09 3.60 -4.13
C ILE A 3 -8.02 4.71 -4.63
N PHE A 4 -8.78 5.30 -3.72
CA PHE A 4 -9.69 6.42 -3.99
C PHE A 4 -9.24 7.68 -3.24
N ASN A 5 -9.62 8.85 -3.76
CA ASN A 5 -9.57 10.06 -2.97
C ASN A 5 -10.69 10.05 -1.90
N PRO A 6 -10.63 10.90 -0.86
CA PRO A 6 -11.56 10.81 0.27
C PRO A 6 -13.05 10.97 -0.07
N ASP A 7 -13.39 11.70 -1.12
CA ASP A 7 -14.77 11.90 -1.56
C ASP A 7 -15.25 10.87 -2.60
N GLY A 8 -14.35 9.94 -3.00
CA GLY A 8 -14.66 8.87 -3.95
C GLY A 8 -14.88 9.33 -5.39
N THR A 9 -14.57 10.59 -5.72
CA THR A 9 -14.74 11.12 -7.08
C THR A 9 -13.60 10.77 -8.01
N LYS A 10 -12.49 10.26 -7.46
CA LYS A 10 -11.32 9.80 -8.20
C LYS A 10 -10.86 8.44 -7.73
N MET A 11 -10.38 7.66 -8.67
CA MET A 11 -9.78 6.35 -8.47
C MET A 11 -8.40 6.32 -9.14
N PHE A 12 -7.43 5.71 -8.47
CA PHE A 12 -6.07 5.56 -8.94
C PHE A 12 -5.74 4.08 -8.98
N ILE A 13 -5.14 3.65 -10.09
CA ILE A 13 -4.81 2.24 -10.32
C ILE A 13 -3.35 2.14 -10.72
N THR A 14 -2.64 1.19 -10.13
CA THR A 14 -1.30 0.77 -10.54
C THR A 14 -1.21 -0.75 -10.64
N GLY A 15 -0.22 -1.23 -11.37
CA GLY A 15 0.05 -2.66 -11.49
C GLY A 15 1.24 -2.94 -12.42
N PRO A 16 1.77 -4.17 -12.38
CA PRO A 16 3.03 -4.53 -13.04
C PRO A 16 2.97 -4.61 -14.58
N GLY A 17 1.83 -4.30 -15.18
CA GLY A 17 1.64 -4.45 -16.62
C GLY A 17 1.83 -3.18 -17.45
N GLY A 18 1.96 -2.01 -16.81
CA GLY A 18 2.01 -0.72 -17.52
C GLY A 18 3.11 0.21 -17.03
N ASP A 19 3.72 -0.09 -15.89
CA ASP A 19 4.71 0.77 -15.23
C ASP A 19 4.20 2.21 -15.02
N GLU A 20 2.92 2.32 -14.68
CA GLU A 20 2.18 3.58 -14.58
C GLU A 20 1.24 3.59 -13.37
N ILE A 21 0.95 4.80 -12.88
CA ILE A 21 -0.21 5.07 -12.04
C ILE A 21 -1.21 5.87 -12.88
N ASN A 22 -2.42 5.35 -13.01
CA ASN A 22 -3.48 5.91 -13.83
C ASN A 22 -4.56 6.56 -12.98
N GLU A 23 -5.01 7.77 -13.34
CA GLU A 23 -6.11 8.49 -12.71
C GLU A 23 -7.41 8.27 -13.49
N TYR A 24 -8.50 8.03 -12.76
CA TYR A 24 -9.88 7.97 -13.28
C TYR A 24 -10.76 8.95 -12.52
N THR A 25 -11.62 9.65 -13.23
CA THR A 25 -12.71 10.44 -12.64
C THR A 25 -13.97 9.60 -12.58
N LEU A 26 -14.67 9.62 -11.45
CA LEU A 26 -15.92 8.90 -11.24
C LEU A 26 -17.10 9.88 -11.22
N SER A 27 -18.10 9.64 -12.08
CA SER A 27 -19.32 10.46 -12.10
C SER A 27 -20.25 10.13 -10.93
N THR A 28 -20.09 8.96 -10.32
CA THR A 28 -20.74 8.53 -9.08
C THR A 28 -19.64 8.11 -8.10
N ALA A 29 -19.60 8.74 -6.93
CA ALA A 29 -18.56 8.49 -5.93
C ALA A 29 -18.49 7.00 -5.56
N PHE A 30 -17.26 6.45 -5.52
CA PHE A 30 -16.97 5.04 -5.22
C PHE A 30 -17.64 4.01 -6.16
N ASP A 31 -18.12 4.43 -7.32
CA ASP A 31 -18.69 3.52 -8.32
C ASP A 31 -17.72 3.35 -9.50
N PRO A 32 -16.93 2.26 -9.55
CA PRO A 32 -15.97 2.03 -10.63
C PRO A 32 -16.63 1.89 -12.01
N THR A 33 -17.95 1.56 -12.06
CA THR A 33 -18.67 1.45 -13.34
C THR A 33 -18.89 2.80 -13.98
N SER A 34 -18.77 3.89 -13.22
CA SER A 34 -18.87 5.27 -13.67
C SER A 34 -17.53 5.91 -14.05
N ALA A 35 -16.44 5.13 -14.04
CA ALA A 35 -15.10 5.63 -14.22
C ALA A 35 -14.81 6.06 -15.66
N THR A 36 -14.16 7.22 -15.79
CA THR A 36 -13.59 7.72 -17.05
C THR A 36 -12.09 7.88 -16.88
N HIS A 37 -11.31 7.25 -17.75
CA HIS A 37 -9.85 7.35 -17.71
C HIS A 37 -9.39 8.74 -18.15
N GLU A 38 -8.55 9.37 -17.34
CA GLU A 38 -7.96 10.69 -17.62
C GLU A 38 -6.62 10.52 -18.36
N SER A 39 -6.68 10.39 -19.67
CA SER A 39 -5.51 10.06 -20.52
C SER A 39 -4.34 11.07 -20.43
N GLY A 40 -4.55 12.26 -19.86
CA GLY A 40 -3.51 13.24 -19.57
C GLY A 40 -2.96 13.17 -18.14
N ASN A 41 -3.54 12.33 -17.28
CA ASN A 41 -3.24 12.22 -15.87
C ASN A 41 -2.66 10.84 -15.57
N ILE A 42 -1.49 10.59 -16.14
CA ILE A 42 -0.74 9.34 -16.00
C ILE A 42 0.62 9.68 -15.40
N LEU A 43 1.01 8.98 -14.34
CA LEU A 43 2.36 9.02 -13.80
C LEU A 43 3.14 7.82 -14.30
N ASP A 44 4.05 8.04 -15.24
CA ASP A 44 5.02 7.05 -15.70
C ASP A 44 6.04 6.79 -14.59
N VAL A 45 6.10 5.57 -14.11
CA VAL A 45 7.04 5.11 -13.06
C VAL A 45 8.09 4.13 -13.58
N SER A 46 8.13 3.85 -14.90
CA SER A 46 9.04 2.89 -15.54
C SER A 46 10.52 3.16 -15.26
N GLY A 47 10.88 4.45 -15.12
CA GLY A 47 12.24 4.86 -14.75
C GLY A 47 12.59 4.67 -13.26
N LYS A 48 11.63 4.24 -12.43
CA LYS A 48 11.78 4.05 -10.99
C LYS A 48 11.59 2.60 -10.58
N ASP A 49 10.51 2.00 -11.03
CA ASP A 49 10.17 0.61 -10.74
C ASP A 49 9.35 0.02 -11.89
N GLY A 50 9.88 -1.03 -12.53
CA GLY A 50 9.18 -1.74 -13.61
C GLY A 50 8.14 -2.76 -13.12
N GLN A 51 7.89 -2.81 -11.81
CA GLN A 51 6.89 -3.70 -11.21
C GLN A 51 6.17 -3.00 -10.03
N PRO A 52 5.46 -1.89 -10.30
CA PRO A 52 4.73 -1.17 -9.26
C PRO A 52 3.64 -2.07 -8.65
N GLN A 53 3.48 -2.01 -7.32
CA GLN A 53 2.56 -2.87 -6.56
C GLN A 53 1.57 -2.04 -5.74
N GLY A 54 2.01 -1.37 -4.69
CA GLY A 54 1.18 -0.63 -3.77
C GLY A 54 1.36 0.87 -3.90
N ILE A 55 0.28 1.63 -3.71
CA ILE A 55 0.28 3.09 -3.72
C ILE A 55 -0.47 3.66 -2.52
N ALA A 56 -0.06 4.82 -2.04
CA ALA A 56 -0.74 5.55 -0.97
C ALA A 56 -0.66 7.06 -1.19
N PHE A 57 -1.63 7.81 -0.67
CA PHE A 57 -1.55 9.26 -0.53
C PHE A 57 -1.21 9.66 0.92
N ASN A 58 -0.67 10.87 1.08
CA ASN A 58 -0.76 11.55 2.37
C ASN A 58 -2.19 12.09 2.57
N ASN A 59 -2.52 12.51 3.81
CA ASN A 59 -3.89 12.89 4.17
C ASN A 59 -4.48 14.04 3.34
N ASP A 60 -3.66 14.97 2.89
CA ASP A 60 -4.11 16.14 2.11
C ASP A 60 -4.02 15.90 0.59
N GLY A 61 -3.57 14.73 0.15
CA GLY A 61 -3.45 14.36 -1.25
C GLY A 61 -2.39 15.11 -2.03
N THR A 62 -1.49 15.82 -1.35
CA THR A 62 -0.42 16.57 -2.02
C THR A 62 0.79 15.73 -2.38
N LYS A 63 0.87 14.50 -1.86
CA LYS A 63 1.90 13.51 -2.17
C LYS A 63 1.29 12.16 -2.49
N ILE A 64 1.89 11.47 -3.44
CA ILE A 64 1.63 10.05 -3.72
C ILE A 64 2.91 9.25 -3.50
N TYR A 65 2.76 8.06 -2.93
CA TYR A 65 3.84 7.11 -2.66
C TYR A 65 3.58 5.81 -3.41
N MET A 66 4.66 5.12 -3.75
CA MET A 66 4.60 3.84 -4.42
C MET A 66 5.70 2.91 -3.91
N VAL A 67 5.40 1.65 -3.85
CA VAL A 67 6.36 0.55 -3.70
C VAL A 67 6.20 -0.44 -4.84
N GLY A 68 7.28 -1.13 -5.17
CA GLY A 68 7.24 -2.14 -6.20
C GLY A 68 8.41 -3.13 -6.10
N ASN A 69 8.27 -4.25 -6.80
CA ASN A 69 9.22 -5.36 -6.73
C ASN A 69 10.50 -5.13 -7.54
N GLY A 70 10.51 -4.15 -8.44
CA GLY A 70 11.66 -3.90 -9.31
C GLY A 70 12.82 -3.25 -8.57
N SER A 71 12.54 -2.24 -7.76
CA SER A 71 13.55 -1.49 -6.99
C SER A 71 13.63 -1.93 -5.53
N GLY A 72 12.52 -2.39 -4.94
CA GLY A 72 12.39 -2.61 -3.50
C GLY A 72 12.48 -1.32 -2.69
N GLU A 73 12.13 -0.19 -3.29
CA GLU A 73 12.24 1.15 -2.71
C GLU A 73 10.85 1.78 -2.52
N VAL A 74 10.77 2.77 -1.63
CA VAL A 74 9.63 3.68 -1.55
C VAL A 74 9.91 4.88 -2.44
N HIS A 75 9.05 5.12 -3.41
CA HIS A 75 9.08 6.28 -4.26
C HIS A 75 8.00 7.27 -3.85
N ALA A 76 8.28 8.58 -3.94
CA ALA A 76 7.33 9.63 -3.61
C ALA A 76 7.36 10.76 -4.64
N TRP A 77 6.20 11.33 -4.91
CA TRP A 77 6.03 12.49 -5.79
C TRP A 77 5.14 13.53 -5.15
N THR A 78 5.48 14.80 -5.34
CA THR A 78 4.61 15.92 -4.97
C THR A 78 3.67 16.25 -6.12
N LEU A 79 2.41 16.44 -5.80
CA LEU A 79 1.36 16.78 -6.75
C LEU A 79 1.11 18.29 -6.76
N GLY A 80 1.00 18.86 -7.95
CA GLY A 80 0.67 20.28 -8.11
C GLY A 80 -0.77 20.62 -7.70
N THR A 81 -1.64 19.62 -7.68
CA THR A 81 -3.02 19.71 -7.20
C THR A 81 -3.31 18.44 -6.40
N ALA A 82 -3.91 18.58 -5.22
CA ALA A 82 -4.26 17.46 -4.36
C ALA A 82 -5.07 16.40 -5.13
N TYR A 83 -4.68 15.14 -4.97
CA TYR A 83 -5.31 13.99 -5.64
C TYR A 83 -5.43 14.17 -7.15
N SER A 84 -4.38 14.71 -7.81
CA SER A 84 -4.37 14.82 -9.28
C SER A 84 -2.99 14.54 -9.86
N LEU A 85 -2.93 13.63 -10.82
CA LEU A 85 -1.72 13.31 -11.57
C LEU A 85 -1.49 14.26 -12.75
N ALA A 86 -2.38 15.24 -13.00
CA ALA A 86 -2.27 16.19 -14.11
C ALA A 86 -0.99 17.04 -14.10
N ASN A 87 -0.43 17.32 -12.94
CA ASN A 87 0.75 18.15 -12.76
C ASN A 87 1.68 17.52 -11.71
N VAL A 88 2.09 16.30 -11.96
CA VAL A 88 3.15 15.68 -11.17
C VAL A 88 4.46 16.33 -11.56
N HIS A 89 5.07 17.04 -10.65
CA HIS A 89 6.39 17.57 -10.87
C HIS A 89 7.41 16.43 -10.76
N ALA A 90 7.74 15.85 -11.90
CA ALA A 90 8.70 14.77 -12.04
C ALA A 90 10.12 15.11 -11.56
N THR A 91 10.33 16.31 -11.04
CA THR A 91 11.66 16.85 -11.00
C THR A 91 12.37 16.79 -9.68
N ASN A 92 11.75 16.62 -8.51
CA ASN A 92 12.61 16.76 -7.33
C ASN A 92 12.15 16.11 -6.01
N ASP A 93 10.99 15.48 -5.93
CA ASP A 93 10.58 14.88 -4.66
C ASP A 93 10.72 13.34 -4.67
N TYR A 94 11.69 12.89 -5.45
CA TYR A 94 12.14 11.53 -5.38
C TYR A 94 12.96 11.33 -4.10
N ILE A 95 12.39 10.60 -3.18
CA ILE A 95 13.08 10.18 -1.98
C ILE A 95 13.71 8.82 -2.29
N SER A 96 14.96 8.85 -2.76
CA SER A 96 15.72 7.66 -3.11
C SER A 96 16.17 6.88 -1.87
N GLY A 97 16.24 5.58 -2.01
CA GLY A 97 17.10 4.77 -1.15
C GLY A 97 16.48 4.28 0.15
N TYR A 98 15.16 4.06 0.20
CA TYR A 98 14.60 3.24 1.25
C TYR A 98 14.55 1.81 0.77
N ASN A 99 15.69 1.17 0.85
CA ASN A 99 15.72 -0.28 0.79
C ASN A 99 14.91 -0.79 1.98
N THR A 100 13.71 -1.25 1.71
CA THR A 100 12.87 -1.92 2.71
C THR A 100 13.48 -3.27 3.11
N ALA A 101 14.59 -3.65 2.47
CA ALA A 101 15.10 -4.99 2.52
C ALA A 101 15.91 -5.28 3.77
N THR A 102 15.44 -6.25 4.44
CA THR A 102 16.24 -7.20 5.20
C THR A 102 16.19 -8.57 4.49
N GLY A 103 16.54 -8.63 3.20
CA GLY A 103 16.76 -9.91 2.52
C GLY A 103 15.95 -10.26 1.29
N SER A 104 14.68 -9.90 1.16
CA SER A 104 13.91 -10.08 -0.06
C SER A 104 13.20 -8.79 -0.46
N ASN A 105 13.46 -8.31 -1.67
CA ASN A 105 12.89 -7.08 -2.21
C ASN A 105 11.52 -7.36 -2.85
N ASN A 106 10.51 -7.66 -2.05
CA ASN A 106 9.17 -7.90 -2.56
C ASN A 106 8.10 -7.07 -1.81
N PRO A 107 8.21 -5.74 -1.76
CA PRO A 107 7.15 -4.92 -1.21
C PRO A 107 5.90 -5.05 -2.09
N ARG A 108 4.76 -5.22 -1.45
CA ARG A 108 3.45 -5.42 -2.08
C ARG A 108 2.52 -4.26 -1.86
N ASP A 109 2.60 -3.65 -0.67
CA ASP A 109 1.69 -2.60 -0.30
C ASP A 109 2.37 -1.60 0.64
N ILE A 110 1.87 -0.37 0.65
CA ILE A 110 2.34 0.74 1.49
C ILE A 110 1.16 1.47 2.11
N MET A 111 1.26 1.76 3.40
CA MET A 111 0.27 2.56 4.13
C MET A 111 0.94 3.53 5.09
N PHE A 112 0.17 4.51 5.54
CA PHE A 112 0.49 5.39 6.66
C PHE A 112 -0.62 5.32 7.70
N ASN A 113 -0.28 5.60 8.97
CA ASN A 113 -1.29 5.89 9.97
C ASN A 113 -1.93 7.28 9.71
N ASN A 114 -2.99 7.58 10.46
CA ASN A 114 -3.83 8.78 10.20
C ASN A 114 -3.08 10.11 10.30
N ASP A 115 -1.99 10.19 11.03
CA ASP A 115 -1.19 11.42 11.19
C ASP A 115 0.14 11.39 10.40
N GLY A 116 0.41 10.30 9.68
CA GLY A 116 1.61 10.12 8.88
C GLY A 116 2.90 9.92 9.65
N THR A 117 2.82 9.73 10.97
CA THR A 117 4.02 9.49 11.80
C THR A 117 4.52 8.07 11.75
N LYS A 118 3.73 7.14 11.19
CA LYS A 118 4.11 5.77 10.93
C LYS A 118 3.86 5.39 9.47
N MET A 119 4.80 4.65 8.91
CA MET A 119 4.73 4.05 7.58
C MET A 119 4.81 2.53 7.70
N TYR A 120 3.96 1.83 6.96
CA TYR A 120 3.92 0.37 6.92
C TYR A 120 4.21 -0.11 5.51
N ILE A 121 5.04 -1.15 5.40
CA ILE A 121 5.35 -1.82 4.14
C ILE A 121 5.02 -3.30 4.30
N LEU A 122 4.10 -3.79 3.49
CA LEU A 122 3.82 -5.22 3.38
C LEU A 122 4.85 -5.87 2.46
N HIS A 123 5.51 -6.89 2.95
CA HIS A 123 6.35 -7.78 2.16
C HIS A 123 5.68 -9.14 1.98
N GLY A 124 5.47 -9.52 0.74
CA GLY A 124 4.98 -10.85 0.36
C GLY A 124 6.06 -11.59 -0.41
N ALA A 125 6.75 -12.51 0.24
CA ALA A 125 7.83 -13.26 -0.37
C ALA A 125 7.32 -14.57 -1.00
N ALA A 126 8.15 -15.17 -1.85
CA ALA A 126 7.91 -16.53 -2.35
C ALA A 126 8.18 -17.60 -1.28
N SER A 127 8.70 -17.21 -0.12
CA SER A 127 8.97 -18.05 1.04
C SER A 127 8.26 -17.50 2.26
N ALA A 128 7.43 -18.29 2.89
CA ALA A 128 6.68 -17.91 4.09
C ALA A 128 7.54 -17.33 5.22
N ALA A 129 8.82 -17.65 5.28
CA ALA A 129 9.71 -17.14 6.32
C ALA A 129 10.01 -15.63 6.23
N ASP A 130 9.69 -15.01 5.08
CA ASP A 130 9.99 -13.61 4.80
C ASP A 130 8.72 -12.73 4.70
N ASP A 131 7.54 -13.31 4.93
CA ASP A 131 6.27 -12.60 4.90
C ASP A 131 6.13 -11.73 6.17
N ARG A 132 6.22 -10.41 5.98
CA ARG A 132 6.27 -9.45 7.09
C ARG A 132 5.58 -8.14 6.74
N ILE A 133 5.05 -7.50 7.76
CA ILE A 133 4.78 -6.07 7.72
C ILE A 133 5.88 -5.38 8.50
N TYR A 134 6.53 -4.41 7.86
CA TYR A 134 7.49 -3.52 8.50
C TYR A 134 6.80 -2.22 8.89
N GLU A 135 7.00 -1.78 10.13
CA GLU A 135 6.57 -0.49 10.63
C GLU A 135 7.79 0.41 10.82
N TYR A 136 7.71 1.62 10.30
CA TYR A 136 8.72 2.66 10.47
C TYR A 136 8.09 3.87 11.15
N THR A 137 8.66 4.33 12.27
CA THR A 137 8.34 5.63 12.84
C THR A 137 9.04 6.71 12.03
N LEU A 138 8.31 7.74 11.62
CA LEU A 138 8.81 8.89 10.87
C LEU A 138 8.95 10.09 11.81
N SER A 139 10.12 10.74 11.84
CA SER A 139 10.31 11.95 12.64
C SER A 139 9.68 13.19 12.02
N THR A 140 9.39 13.14 10.72
CA THR A 140 8.57 14.11 10.00
C THR A 140 7.43 13.35 9.32
N ALA A 141 6.19 13.75 9.61
CA ALA A 141 5.01 13.07 9.09
C ALA A 141 5.04 13.01 7.55
N TYR A 142 4.71 11.83 7.00
CA TYR A 142 4.70 11.58 5.56
C TYR A 142 6.04 11.84 4.85
N ASP A 143 7.15 11.78 5.59
CA ASP A 143 8.48 11.88 5.00
C ASP A 143 9.27 10.58 5.27
N PRO A 144 9.24 9.60 4.34
CA PRO A 144 9.98 8.36 4.48
C PRO A 144 11.48 8.55 4.69
N SER A 145 12.06 9.73 4.31
CA SER A 145 13.48 10.02 4.51
C SER A 145 13.87 10.13 5.98
N THR A 146 12.89 10.35 6.82
CA THR A 146 13.07 10.55 8.27
C THR A 146 12.78 9.28 9.09
N LYS A 147 12.66 8.11 8.41
CA LYS A 147 12.35 6.85 9.06
C LYS A 147 13.42 6.42 10.08
N GLY A 148 12.95 5.92 11.21
CA GLY A 148 13.77 5.23 12.20
C GLY A 148 14.07 3.77 11.81
N SER A 149 14.50 2.99 12.80
CA SER A 149 14.63 1.55 12.64
C SER A 149 13.26 0.92 12.47
N ALA A 150 13.17 -0.16 11.69
CA ALA A 150 11.94 -0.90 11.52
C ALA A 150 11.63 -1.80 12.72
N SER A 151 10.38 -1.83 13.13
CA SER A 151 9.76 -2.98 13.79
C SER A 151 9.13 -3.90 12.76
N SER A 152 8.81 -5.14 13.08
CA SER A 152 8.14 -6.02 12.13
C SER A 152 7.16 -6.97 12.80
N LEU A 153 6.02 -7.18 12.12
CA LEU A 153 5.07 -8.24 12.42
C LEU A 153 5.32 -9.39 11.45
N ASP A 154 5.62 -10.57 12.00
CA ASP A 154 5.67 -11.81 11.25
C ASP A 154 4.24 -12.25 10.93
N ILE A 155 3.94 -12.33 9.65
CA ILE A 155 2.63 -12.74 9.12
C ILE A 155 2.72 -14.05 8.36
N SER A 156 3.85 -14.77 8.53
CA SER A 156 4.03 -16.12 8.04
C SER A 156 3.01 -17.02 8.72
N ASP A 157 2.03 -17.35 7.99
CA ASP A 157 0.73 -17.84 8.31
C ASP A 157 0.60 -19.05 9.20
N PRO A 158 -0.50 -19.12 9.95
CA PRO A 158 -1.10 -20.37 10.42
C PRO A 158 -1.57 -21.34 9.31
N GLY A 159 -1.64 -20.96 8.05
CA GLY A 159 -2.08 -21.78 6.92
C GLY A 159 -1.02 -22.17 5.89
N GLY A 160 0.20 -21.67 6.00
CA GLY A 160 1.38 -22.13 5.24
C GLY A 160 1.39 -21.75 3.76
N SER A 161 0.66 -20.75 3.33
CA SER A 161 0.70 -20.28 1.95
C SER A 161 0.95 -18.79 1.83
N ASN A 162 1.60 -18.42 0.86
CA ASN A 162 2.46 -17.30 0.61
C ASN A 162 1.83 -16.43 -0.47
N PHE A 163 2.04 -15.21 -0.50
CA PHE A 163 1.56 -14.17 -1.40
C PHE A 163 0.51 -13.28 -0.73
N GLN A 164 0.93 -12.57 0.30
CA GLN A 164 0.22 -11.41 0.79
C GLN A 164 0.25 -10.34 -0.29
N GLN A 165 -0.90 -9.72 -0.55
CA GLN A 165 -1.05 -8.79 -1.67
C GLN A 165 -1.47 -7.39 -1.22
N GLY A 166 -2.24 -7.27 -0.15
CA GLY A 166 -2.69 -6.00 0.33
C GLY A 166 -2.95 -6.01 1.83
N MET A 167 -2.88 -4.86 2.47
CA MET A 167 -3.17 -4.66 3.88
C MET A 167 -4.06 -3.44 4.09
N SER A 168 -4.82 -3.43 5.18
CA SER A 168 -5.59 -2.26 5.58
C SER A 168 -5.83 -2.25 7.08
N PHE A 169 -5.75 -1.05 7.70
CA PHE A 169 -6.26 -0.85 9.05
C PHE A 169 -7.73 -0.46 8.99
N ASN A 170 -8.48 -0.79 10.06
CA ASN A 170 -9.74 -0.11 10.29
C ASN A 170 -9.49 1.36 10.65
N HIS A 171 -10.55 2.17 10.63
CA HIS A 171 -10.45 3.62 10.81
C HIS A 171 -9.71 4.07 12.08
N ASP A 172 -9.88 3.36 13.20
CA ASP A 172 -9.25 3.69 14.47
C ASP A 172 -7.88 3.01 14.70
N GLY A 173 -7.42 2.21 13.74
CA GLY A 173 -6.13 1.55 13.79
C GLY A 173 -6.00 0.40 14.80
N THR A 174 -7.12 -0.03 15.39
CA THR A 174 -7.11 -1.12 16.38
C THR A 174 -7.11 -2.51 15.74
N ARG A 175 -7.38 -2.58 14.43
CA ARG A 175 -7.40 -3.83 13.66
C ARG A 175 -6.64 -3.68 12.37
N LEU A 176 -5.89 -4.72 12.04
CA LEU A 176 -5.15 -4.86 10.80
C LEU A 176 -5.69 -6.06 10.02
N PHE A 177 -5.93 -5.87 8.74
CA PHE A 177 -6.40 -6.89 7.82
C PHE A 177 -5.40 -7.09 6.69
N ILE A 178 -5.21 -8.34 6.28
CA ILE A 178 -4.27 -8.71 5.23
C ILE A 178 -4.96 -9.63 4.23
N ALA A 179 -4.89 -9.28 2.95
CA ALA A 179 -5.34 -10.12 1.86
C ALA A 179 -4.23 -11.11 1.48
N ILE A 180 -4.55 -12.41 1.54
CA ILE A 180 -3.64 -13.51 1.21
C ILE A 180 -4.16 -14.24 -0.01
N ASN A 181 -3.49 -14.08 -1.13
CA ASN A 181 -3.85 -14.69 -2.41
C ASN A 181 -3.76 -16.23 -2.35
N GLY A 182 -2.67 -16.79 -1.84
CA GLY A 182 -2.41 -18.22 -1.93
C GLY A 182 -3.41 -19.14 -1.17
N ASN A 183 -4.15 -18.60 -0.20
CA ASN A 183 -5.18 -19.33 0.57
C ASN A 183 -6.58 -18.71 0.41
N ASP A 184 -6.72 -17.69 -0.44
CA ASP A 184 -7.99 -17.01 -0.65
C ASP A 184 -8.60 -16.48 0.65
N GLN A 185 -7.80 -15.82 1.45
CA GLN A 185 -8.18 -15.42 2.81
C GLN A 185 -7.97 -13.94 3.07
N ILE A 186 -8.80 -13.40 3.94
CA ILE A 186 -8.53 -12.17 4.68
C ILE A 186 -8.21 -12.56 6.12
N VAL A 187 -7.03 -12.19 6.58
CA VAL A 187 -6.56 -12.43 7.94
C VAL A 187 -6.74 -11.17 8.78
N GLU A 188 -7.16 -11.33 10.02
CA GLU A 188 -7.39 -10.23 10.97
C GLU A 188 -6.46 -10.34 12.19
N TYR A 189 -5.84 -9.23 12.53
CA TYR A 189 -5.12 -9.00 13.79
C TYR A 189 -5.76 -7.86 14.57
N GLU A 190 -5.93 -8.05 15.89
CA GLU A 190 -6.27 -6.99 16.84
C GLU A 190 -5.00 -6.45 17.47
N LEU A 191 -4.82 -5.14 17.46
CA LEU A 191 -3.65 -4.47 18.02
C LEU A 191 -3.94 -3.99 19.44
N THR A 192 -2.96 -4.16 20.33
CA THR A 192 -3.06 -3.67 21.71
C THR A 192 -3.06 -2.14 21.77
N THR A 193 -2.27 -1.52 20.91
CA THR A 193 -2.21 -0.07 20.71
C THR A 193 -2.53 0.24 19.27
N ALA A 194 -3.40 1.22 19.03
CA ALA A 194 -3.80 1.62 17.68
C ALA A 194 -2.59 1.97 16.82
N PHE A 195 -2.56 1.43 15.59
CA PHE A 195 -1.47 1.67 14.63
C PHE A 195 -0.07 1.29 15.17
N ASP A 196 0.04 0.29 16.05
CA ASP A 196 1.31 -0.13 16.63
C ASP A 196 1.45 -1.66 16.57
N ILE A 197 2.13 -2.15 15.54
CA ILE A 197 2.32 -3.59 15.35
C ILE A 197 3.38 -4.17 16.30
N ASP A 198 4.26 -3.33 16.86
CA ASP A 198 5.29 -3.70 17.82
C ASP A 198 4.76 -3.73 19.26
N GLY A 199 3.74 -2.90 19.55
CA GLY A 199 3.11 -2.78 20.88
C GLY A 199 2.26 -3.98 21.30
N GLY A 200 2.21 -5.03 20.49
CA GLY A 200 1.48 -6.27 20.73
C GLY A 200 0.24 -6.42 19.87
N HIS A 201 0.03 -7.64 19.43
CA HIS A 201 -1.08 -8.01 18.55
C HIS A 201 -1.62 -9.40 18.91
N THR A 202 -2.86 -9.66 18.50
CA THR A 202 -3.52 -10.95 18.65
C THR A 202 -4.13 -11.36 17.31
N TYR A 203 -3.73 -12.51 16.79
CA TYR A 203 -4.40 -13.11 15.64
C TYR A 203 -5.86 -13.45 16.01
N LYS A 204 -6.81 -12.96 15.23
CA LYS A 204 -8.26 -13.15 15.47
C LYS A 204 -8.84 -14.26 14.60
N GLY A 205 -8.25 -14.54 13.48
CA GLY A 205 -8.71 -15.55 12.55
C GLY A 205 -8.51 -15.20 11.09
N ALA A 206 -8.92 -16.10 10.22
CA ALA A 206 -8.95 -15.93 8.79
C ALA A 206 -10.36 -16.16 8.25
N TYR A 207 -10.78 -15.31 7.32
CA TYR A 207 -12.00 -15.48 6.54
C TYR A 207 -11.66 -15.92 5.13
N THR A 208 -12.17 -17.06 4.71
CA THR A 208 -11.97 -17.57 3.35
C THR A 208 -12.93 -16.87 2.39
N VAL A 209 -12.39 -16.20 1.38
CA VAL A 209 -13.14 -15.47 0.34
C VAL A 209 -13.39 -16.31 -0.91
N ALA A 210 -13.23 -17.62 -0.80
CA ALA A 210 -13.26 -18.59 -1.89
C ALA A 210 -14.59 -18.58 -2.65
N TYR A 211 -14.59 -17.95 -3.80
CA TYR A 211 -15.54 -18.17 -4.88
C TYR A 211 -14.74 -18.48 -6.16
N SER A 212 -15.22 -19.30 -7.01
CA SER A 212 -14.76 -19.90 -8.25
C SER A 212 -13.49 -19.41 -8.99
N ASN A 213 -12.78 -18.42 -8.54
CA ASN A 213 -11.41 -18.04 -8.90
C ASN A 213 -10.92 -16.92 -7.95
N PRO A 214 -10.57 -17.25 -6.73
CA PRO A 214 -10.20 -16.28 -5.74
C PRO A 214 -8.69 -16.03 -5.76
N ASP A 215 -8.33 -14.80 -6.03
CA ASP A 215 -6.98 -14.27 -5.88
C ASP A 215 -7.12 -12.87 -5.26
N PRO A 216 -7.44 -12.74 -3.95
CA PRO A 216 -7.61 -11.43 -3.34
C PRO A 216 -6.30 -10.66 -3.40
N ALA A 217 -6.34 -9.50 -4.07
CA ALA A 217 -5.15 -8.69 -4.34
C ALA A 217 -5.10 -7.40 -3.53
N GLY A 218 -6.20 -7.02 -2.88
CA GLY A 218 -6.25 -5.81 -2.08
C GLY A 218 -7.42 -5.83 -1.10
N ILE A 219 -7.37 -4.94 -0.12
CA ILE A 219 -8.42 -4.72 0.87
C ILE A 219 -8.45 -3.24 1.25
N ALA A 220 -9.63 -2.66 1.34
CA ALA A 220 -9.82 -1.29 1.76
C ALA A 220 -11.05 -1.15 2.65
N PHE A 221 -10.99 -0.20 3.58
CA PHE A 221 -12.13 0.24 4.37
C PHE A 221 -12.42 1.71 4.05
N ASN A 222 -13.67 2.07 4.05
CA ASN A 222 -14.17 3.43 3.86
C ASN A 222 -14.84 3.95 5.13
#